data_2b314663d3e9441a1223c3e180c32dc3
#
_entry.id   2b314663d3e9441a1223c3e180c32dc3
#
_cell.length_a   1.000
_cell.length_b   1.000
_cell.length_c   1.000
_cell.angle_alpha   90.00
_cell.angle_beta   90.00
_cell.angle_gamma   90.00
#
_symmetry.space_group_name_H-M   'P 1'
#
loop_
_entity.id
_entity.type
_entity.pdbx_description
1 polymer ?
#
loop_
_entity_poly.entity_id
_entity_poly.type
_entity_poly.pdbx_seq_one_letter_code
_entity_poly.pdbx_strand_id
1 'polypeptide(L)'
;RIDGYAPIRDYALVGDGRTGALIARDGSVDWLCLPNVDSPTVFARVLDAERGGSFRLEPTEPFESERRYLEDSNVLETTFGTAQGRVRITDAMTLTDITRISPMRELVRKVEALAGTVPLAWSFEPRFGYGQSETAIERRFGRWFAHSGADAAVLGVCDADEGELLDGAVRGELRVRAGESALLSVA
;
A
#
# COMPACT_ATOMS: atom_id res chain seq x y z
N ARG A 1 10.88 12.67 5.17
CA ARG A 1 9.64 13.45 5.32
C ARG A 1 9.91 14.75 6.08
N ILE A 2 9.12 15.77 5.84
CA ILE A 2 9.15 17.05 6.55
C ILE A 2 7.77 17.19 7.22
N ASP A 3 7.74 17.31 8.55
CA ASP A 3 6.48 17.39 9.34
C ASP A 3 5.48 16.27 9.02
N GLY A 4 5.99 15.06 8.75
CA GLY A 4 5.18 13.90 8.38
C GLY A 4 4.86 13.77 6.88
N TYR A 5 5.09 14.80 6.05
CA TYR A 5 4.80 14.81 4.62
C TYR A 5 6.00 14.39 3.77
N ALA A 6 5.77 13.58 2.75
CA ALA A 6 6.76 13.38 1.70
C ALA A 6 6.77 14.59 0.74
N PRO A 7 7.93 15.02 0.24
CA PRO A 7 7.97 16.02 -0.83
C PRO A 7 7.14 15.58 -2.04
N ILE A 8 6.42 16.51 -2.67
CA ILE A 8 5.54 16.20 -3.83
C ILE A 8 6.31 15.49 -4.96
N ARG A 9 7.55 15.88 -5.21
CA ARG A 9 8.42 15.28 -6.22
C ARG A 9 8.81 13.82 -5.93
N ASP A 10 8.60 13.36 -4.70
CA ASP A 10 8.92 12.01 -4.25
C ASP A 10 7.71 11.04 -4.37
N TYR A 11 6.59 11.52 -4.89
CA TYR A 11 5.47 10.65 -5.23
C TYR A 11 5.58 10.09 -6.64
N ALA A 12 5.21 8.82 -6.77
CA ALA A 12 4.93 8.15 -8.04
C ALA A 12 3.45 7.79 -8.10
N LEU A 13 2.85 7.84 -9.28
CA LEU A 13 1.44 7.50 -9.51
C LEU A 13 1.35 6.13 -10.17
N VAL A 14 0.56 5.22 -9.58
CA VAL A 14 0.09 4.00 -10.25
C VAL A 14 -1.42 4.07 -10.40
N GLY A 15 -1.98 3.56 -11.50
CA GLY A 15 -3.42 3.68 -11.75
C GLY A 15 -3.90 2.73 -12.84
N ASP A 16 -5.23 2.58 -12.93
CA ASP A 16 -5.94 1.75 -13.92
C ASP A 16 -6.75 2.57 -14.95
N GLY A 17 -6.56 3.89 -14.96
CA GLY A 17 -7.31 4.84 -15.79
C GLY A 17 -8.66 5.27 -15.20
N ARG A 18 -9.07 4.72 -14.04
CA ARG A 18 -10.28 5.13 -13.30
C ARG A 18 -9.96 5.67 -11.93
N THR A 19 -8.95 5.10 -11.29
CA THR A 19 -8.40 5.57 -10.03
C THR A 19 -6.90 5.46 -10.02
N GLY A 20 -6.26 5.96 -8.96
CA GLY A 20 -4.81 5.89 -8.82
C GLY A 20 -4.36 6.07 -7.39
N ALA A 21 -3.19 5.53 -7.10
CA ALA A 21 -2.51 5.65 -5.82
C ALA A 21 -1.24 6.50 -5.95
N LEU A 22 -0.99 7.38 -5.00
CA LEU A 22 0.28 8.10 -4.86
C LEU A 22 1.16 7.36 -3.86
N ILE A 23 2.33 6.93 -4.34
CA ILE A 23 3.29 6.15 -3.57
C ILE A 23 4.54 7.00 -3.35
N ALA A 24 4.85 7.26 -2.08
CA ALA A 24 6.03 7.99 -1.69
C ALA A 24 7.31 7.13 -1.81
N ARG A 25 8.47 7.78 -1.83
CA ARG A 25 9.77 7.12 -2.02
C ARG A 25 10.12 6.13 -0.90
N ASP A 26 9.52 6.28 0.27
CA ASP A 26 9.67 5.38 1.42
C ASP A 26 8.71 4.17 1.40
N GLY A 27 7.96 3.99 0.31
CA GLY A 27 7.02 2.87 0.16
C GLY A 27 5.64 3.10 0.76
N SER A 28 5.33 4.30 1.26
CA SER A 28 4.00 4.64 1.77
C SER A 28 3.03 5.00 0.65
N VAL A 29 1.87 4.37 0.61
CA VAL A 29 0.72 4.81 -0.20
C VAL A 29 -0.01 5.88 0.61
N ASP A 30 0.14 7.13 0.21
CA ASP A 30 -0.38 8.29 0.93
C ASP A 30 -1.68 8.87 0.32
N TRP A 31 -2.10 8.33 -0.81
CA TRP A 31 -3.35 8.66 -1.48
C TRP A 31 -3.91 7.44 -2.20
N LEU A 32 -5.19 7.18 -1.99
CA LEU A 32 -5.97 6.21 -2.75
C LEU A 32 -7.46 6.52 -2.61
N CYS A 33 -8.17 6.62 -3.74
CA CYS A 33 -9.63 6.59 -3.81
C CYS A 33 -10.08 5.28 -4.43
N LEU A 34 -11.12 4.67 -3.91
CA LEU A 34 -11.74 3.47 -4.46
C LEU A 34 -13.27 3.62 -4.47
N PRO A 35 -13.96 3.13 -5.50
CA PRO A 35 -13.43 2.49 -6.72
C PRO A 35 -13.01 3.46 -7.82
N ASN A 36 -13.28 4.75 -7.73
CA ASN A 36 -12.96 5.77 -8.75
C ASN A 36 -12.18 6.94 -8.12
N VAL A 37 -11.57 7.77 -8.95
CA VAL A 37 -10.77 8.92 -8.53
C VAL A 37 -11.60 9.98 -7.78
N ASP A 38 -12.90 10.06 -8.04
CA ASP A 38 -13.86 10.96 -7.40
C ASP A 38 -14.61 10.32 -6.22
N SER A 39 -14.31 9.07 -5.89
CA SER A 39 -14.84 8.39 -4.69
C SER A 39 -14.19 8.92 -3.41
N PRO A 40 -14.82 8.71 -2.24
CA PRO A 40 -14.20 9.01 -0.96
C PRO A 40 -12.82 8.35 -0.85
N THR A 41 -11.88 9.05 -0.20
CA THR A 41 -10.53 8.55 -0.02
C THR A 41 -10.50 7.39 0.95
N VAL A 42 -9.68 6.38 0.64
CA VAL A 42 -9.24 5.34 1.60
C VAL A 42 -8.03 5.84 2.39
N PHE A 43 -7.10 6.49 1.68
CA PHE A 43 -5.92 7.14 2.25
C PHE A 43 -5.81 8.58 1.73
N ALA A 44 -5.46 9.50 2.60
CA ALA A 44 -5.31 10.92 2.30
C ALA A 44 -4.15 11.59 3.06
N ARG A 45 -3.11 10.82 3.45
CA ARG A 45 -1.94 11.32 4.18
C ARG A 45 -1.22 12.46 3.45
N VAL A 46 -1.30 12.52 2.13
CA VAL A 46 -0.75 13.63 1.34
C VAL A 46 -1.38 14.98 1.71
N LEU A 47 -2.60 15.00 2.22
CA LEU A 47 -3.33 16.21 2.65
C LEU A 47 -3.25 16.43 4.17
N ASP A 48 -3.28 15.35 4.94
CA ASP A 48 -3.23 15.41 6.42
C ASP A 48 -2.38 14.24 6.93
N ALA A 49 -1.16 14.55 7.35
CA ALA A 49 -0.18 13.55 7.76
C ALA A 49 -0.56 12.79 9.04
N GLU A 50 -1.44 13.37 9.87
CA GLU A 50 -1.85 12.79 11.15
C GLU A 50 -3.16 11.99 11.02
N ARG A 51 -4.13 12.51 10.26
CA ARG A 51 -5.49 11.95 10.20
C ARG A 51 -5.82 11.26 8.88
N GLY A 52 -5.02 11.50 7.83
CA GLY A 52 -5.34 11.03 6.48
C GLY A 52 -5.16 9.52 6.26
N GLY A 53 -4.47 8.83 7.14
CA GLY A 53 -4.20 7.41 6.98
C GLY A 53 -3.28 7.08 5.81
N SER A 54 -2.75 5.86 5.79
CA SER A 54 -1.82 5.40 4.75
C SER A 54 -1.72 3.87 4.71
N PHE A 55 -1.13 3.34 3.64
CA PHE A 55 -0.69 1.95 3.58
C PHE A 55 0.83 1.91 3.40
N ARG A 56 1.55 1.64 4.48
CA ARG A 56 3.02 1.65 4.52
C ARG A 56 3.57 0.24 4.36
N LEU A 57 4.74 0.16 3.73
CA LEU A 57 5.51 -1.06 3.57
C LEU A 57 6.96 -0.64 3.34
N GLU A 58 7.81 -0.78 4.35
CA GLU A 58 9.16 -0.26 4.36
C GLU A 58 10.11 -1.16 5.15
N PRO A 59 11.43 -1.17 4.85
CA PRO A 59 12.42 -1.84 5.70
C PRO A 59 12.41 -1.27 7.12
N THR A 60 12.67 -2.15 8.12
CA THR A 60 12.76 -1.74 9.53
C THR A 60 14.11 -1.13 9.91
N GLU A 61 15.07 -1.17 9.01
CA GLU A 61 16.43 -0.62 9.18
C GLU A 61 16.71 0.48 8.16
N PRO A 62 17.76 1.29 8.33
CA PRO A 62 18.12 2.33 7.37
C PRO A 62 18.28 1.78 5.96
N PHE A 63 17.74 2.48 4.98
CA PHE A 63 17.72 2.06 3.60
C PHE A 63 17.96 3.21 2.62
N GLU A 64 18.42 2.86 1.43
CA GLU A 64 18.36 3.69 0.24
C GLU A 64 17.28 3.15 -0.71
N SER A 65 16.65 4.02 -1.49
CA SER A 65 15.60 3.60 -2.42
C SER A 65 15.85 4.10 -3.83
N GLU A 66 15.66 3.20 -4.79
CA GLU A 66 15.64 3.48 -6.23
C GLU A 66 14.27 3.12 -6.79
N ARG A 67 13.78 3.90 -7.76
CA ARG A 67 12.47 3.66 -8.37
C ARG A 67 12.55 3.77 -9.88
N ARG A 68 11.73 2.94 -10.53
CA ARG A 68 11.48 3.02 -11.96
C ARG A 68 10.08 2.50 -12.29
N TYR A 69 9.51 2.96 -13.37
CA TYR A 69 8.38 2.25 -13.98
C TYR A 69 8.91 1.15 -14.89
N LEU A 70 8.16 0.05 -14.97
CA LEU A 70 8.41 -0.94 -16.03
C LEU A 70 8.10 -0.29 -17.39
N GLU A 71 8.88 -0.66 -18.39
CA GLU A 71 8.73 -0.12 -19.75
C GLU A 71 7.30 -0.32 -20.26
N ASP A 72 6.77 0.73 -20.91
CA ASP A 72 5.42 0.78 -21.47
C ASP A 72 4.28 0.42 -20.48
N SER A 73 4.48 0.65 -19.20
CA SER A 73 3.51 0.30 -18.18
C SER A 73 3.36 1.38 -17.10
N ASN A 74 2.29 1.23 -16.29
CA ASN A 74 2.03 2.00 -15.08
C ASN A 74 2.35 1.18 -13.82
N VAL A 75 3.28 0.24 -13.94
CA VAL A 75 3.76 -0.61 -12.84
C VAL A 75 5.03 0.02 -12.26
N LEU A 76 5.01 0.32 -10.98
CA LEU A 76 6.12 0.93 -10.27
C LEU A 76 6.95 -0.13 -9.55
N GLU A 77 8.25 -0.16 -9.80
CA GLU A 77 9.21 -0.89 -8.96
C GLU A 77 9.96 0.08 -8.05
N THR A 78 9.92 -0.20 -6.75
CA THR A 78 10.76 0.45 -5.74
C THR A 78 11.71 -0.59 -5.16
N THR A 79 13.01 -0.38 -5.30
CA THR A 79 14.03 -1.25 -4.71
C THR A 79 14.63 -0.57 -3.50
N PHE A 80 14.59 -1.24 -2.35
CA PHE A 80 15.24 -0.82 -1.13
C PHE A 80 16.54 -1.59 -0.92
N GLY A 81 17.63 -0.86 -0.70
CA GLY A 81 18.93 -1.40 -0.33
C GLY A 81 19.20 -1.16 1.15
N THR A 82 19.49 -2.21 1.89
CA THR A 82 19.82 -2.19 3.32
C THR A 82 21.16 -2.87 3.58
N ALA A 83 21.66 -2.81 4.81
CA ALA A 83 22.88 -3.54 5.20
C ALA A 83 22.70 -5.07 5.10
N GLN A 84 21.48 -5.59 5.20
CA GLN A 84 21.18 -7.05 5.21
C GLN A 84 20.78 -7.59 3.85
N GLY A 85 20.49 -6.74 2.87
CA GLY A 85 20.10 -7.20 1.55
C GLY A 85 19.39 -6.16 0.70
N ARG A 86 18.74 -6.66 -0.35
CA ARG A 86 17.95 -5.83 -1.27
C ARG A 86 16.57 -6.46 -1.47
N VAL A 87 15.56 -5.64 -1.40
CA VAL A 87 14.16 -6.04 -1.61
C VAL A 87 13.51 -5.10 -2.63
N ARG A 88 12.66 -5.65 -3.48
CA ARG A 88 11.87 -4.90 -4.45
C ARG A 88 10.40 -5.00 -4.08
N ILE A 89 9.73 -3.86 -4.10
CA ILE A 89 8.28 -3.78 -4.06
C ILE A 89 7.80 -3.39 -5.45
N THR A 90 6.90 -4.20 -6.02
CA THR A 90 6.23 -3.91 -7.27
C THR A 90 4.79 -3.52 -6.98
N ASP A 91 4.46 -2.28 -7.27
CA ASP A 91 3.15 -1.69 -7.04
C ASP A 91 2.39 -1.52 -8.36
N ALA A 92 1.15 -2.02 -8.41
CA ALA A 92 0.28 -1.90 -9.58
C ALA A 92 -1.19 -1.87 -9.18
N MET A 93 -2.02 -1.16 -9.96
CA MET A 93 -3.46 -1.35 -9.95
C MET A 93 -3.81 -2.51 -10.88
N THR A 94 -4.69 -3.42 -10.41
CA THR A 94 -5.17 -4.52 -11.25
C THR A 94 -6.05 -3.99 -12.37
N LEU A 95 -5.85 -4.49 -13.58
CA LEU A 95 -6.71 -4.22 -14.72
C LEU A 95 -7.81 -5.30 -14.78
N THR A 96 -9.05 -4.88 -14.66
CA THR A 96 -10.20 -5.77 -14.87
C THR A 96 -10.54 -5.84 -16.36
N ASP A 97 -10.72 -7.05 -16.86
CA ASP A 97 -11.24 -7.27 -18.21
C ASP A 97 -12.64 -6.63 -18.31
N ILE A 98 -12.83 -5.76 -19.31
CA ILE A 98 -14.11 -5.09 -19.57
C ILE A 98 -15.25 -6.07 -19.92
N THR A 99 -14.91 -7.31 -20.27
CA THR A 99 -15.88 -8.38 -20.55
C THR A 99 -16.42 -9.06 -19.30
N ARG A 100 -15.78 -8.83 -18.12
CA ARG A 100 -16.20 -9.39 -16.85
C ARG A 100 -16.84 -8.31 -15.98
N ILE A 101 -17.98 -8.63 -15.40
CA ILE A 101 -18.59 -7.83 -14.33
C ILE A 101 -17.75 -8.05 -13.07
N SER A 102 -16.66 -7.30 -12.94
CA SER A 102 -15.85 -7.27 -11.73
C SER A 102 -15.73 -5.80 -11.29
N PRO A 103 -16.50 -5.40 -10.29
CA PRO A 103 -16.48 -4.02 -9.79
C PRO A 103 -15.22 -3.72 -8.96
N MET A 104 -14.45 -4.73 -8.60
CA MET A 104 -13.30 -4.58 -7.70
C MET A 104 -12.14 -3.87 -8.40
N ARG A 105 -11.64 -2.85 -7.74
CA ARG A 105 -10.36 -2.19 -8.03
C ARG A 105 -9.41 -2.58 -6.92
N GLU A 106 -8.21 -2.97 -7.29
CA GLU A 106 -7.25 -3.49 -6.32
C GLU A 106 -5.87 -2.89 -6.58
N LEU A 107 -5.29 -2.32 -5.54
CA LEU A 107 -3.87 -2.00 -5.49
C LEU A 107 -3.13 -3.23 -4.97
N VAL A 108 -2.21 -3.74 -5.77
CA VAL A 108 -1.36 -4.89 -5.42
C VAL A 108 0.05 -4.43 -5.15
N ARG A 109 0.65 -4.96 -4.09
CA ARG A 109 2.01 -4.69 -3.64
C ARG A 109 2.75 -6.01 -3.49
N LYS A 110 3.53 -6.41 -4.50
CA LYS A 110 4.34 -7.63 -4.47
C LYS A 110 5.72 -7.30 -3.91
N VAL A 111 6.16 -8.08 -2.93
CA VAL A 111 7.47 -7.97 -2.29
C VAL A 111 8.34 -9.12 -2.74
N GLU A 112 9.55 -8.86 -3.21
CA GLU A 112 10.51 -9.87 -3.63
C GLU A 112 11.91 -9.55 -3.09
N ALA A 113 12.54 -10.48 -2.37
CA ALA A 113 13.92 -10.31 -1.98
C ALA A 113 14.85 -10.63 -3.15
N LEU A 114 15.66 -9.65 -3.52
CA LEU A 114 16.65 -9.77 -4.60
C LEU A 114 17.98 -10.35 -4.10
N ALA A 115 18.32 -10.05 -2.83
CA ALA A 115 19.52 -10.55 -2.17
C ALA A 115 19.38 -10.46 -0.65
N GLY A 116 19.98 -11.40 0.07
CA GLY A 116 20.00 -11.42 1.52
C GLY A 116 18.62 -11.71 2.14
N THR A 117 18.39 -11.16 3.34
CA THR A 117 17.10 -11.24 4.05
C THR A 117 16.79 -9.87 4.60
N VAL A 118 15.72 -9.24 4.13
CA VAL A 118 15.34 -7.89 4.55
C VAL A 118 14.09 -7.95 5.42
N PRO A 119 14.18 -7.52 6.68
CA PRO A 119 12.98 -7.35 7.51
C PRO A 119 12.23 -6.09 7.08
N LEU A 120 10.91 -6.22 6.92
CA LEU A 120 10.02 -5.12 6.58
C LEU A 120 8.90 -5.02 7.62
N ALA A 121 8.47 -3.80 7.89
CA ALA A 121 7.23 -3.51 8.59
C ALA A 121 6.18 -3.02 7.60
N TRP A 122 4.91 -3.36 7.86
CA TRP A 122 3.80 -2.82 7.11
C TRP A 122 2.69 -2.34 8.04
N SER A 123 1.94 -1.35 7.59
CA SER A 123 0.76 -0.87 8.30
C SER A 123 -0.34 -0.45 7.33
N PHE A 124 -1.55 -0.89 7.60
CA PHE A 124 -2.78 -0.52 6.88
C PHE A 124 -3.64 0.33 7.81
N GLU A 125 -3.71 1.61 7.53
CA GLU A 125 -4.43 2.60 8.31
C GLU A 125 -5.41 3.37 7.41
N PRO A 126 -6.54 2.78 7.03
CA PRO A 126 -7.55 3.47 6.24
C PRO A 126 -8.24 4.54 7.06
N ARG A 127 -8.52 5.68 6.41
CA ARG A 127 -9.23 6.83 6.96
C ARG A 127 -10.15 7.39 5.88
N PHE A 128 -11.37 6.88 5.85
CA PHE A 128 -12.32 7.24 4.80
C PHE A 128 -12.71 8.72 4.87
N GLY A 129 -13.05 9.28 3.70
CA GLY A 129 -13.53 10.64 3.60
C GLY A 129 -12.54 11.67 4.13
N TYR A 130 -11.25 11.54 3.79
CA TYR A 130 -10.18 12.46 4.24
C TYR A 130 -9.94 12.46 5.77
N GLY A 131 -10.21 11.33 6.43
CA GLY A 131 -10.08 11.19 7.88
C GLY A 131 -11.18 11.90 8.67
N GLN A 132 -12.27 12.28 8.02
CA GLN A 132 -13.41 12.93 8.69
C GLN A 132 -14.44 11.94 9.25
N SER A 133 -14.40 10.71 8.74
CA SER A 133 -15.33 9.65 9.14
C SER A 133 -14.65 8.65 10.05
N GLU A 134 -15.36 8.16 11.06
CA GLU A 134 -14.88 7.06 11.88
C GLU A 134 -14.74 5.79 11.04
N THR A 135 -13.60 5.13 11.14
CA THR A 135 -13.30 3.89 10.41
C THR A 135 -13.27 2.73 11.40
N ALA A 136 -14.14 1.76 11.20
CA ALA A 136 -14.09 0.49 11.91
C ALA A 136 -13.26 -0.53 11.13
N ILE A 137 -12.42 -1.29 11.83
CA ILE A 137 -11.59 -2.35 11.23
C ILE A 137 -11.89 -3.65 11.97
N GLU A 138 -12.19 -4.70 11.23
CA GLU A 138 -12.48 -6.02 11.78
C GLU A 138 -11.88 -7.13 10.90
N ARG A 139 -11.68 -8.30 11.51
CA ARG A 139 -11.18 -9.46 10.77
C ARG A 139 -12.32 -10.40 10.44
N ARG A 140 -12.49 -10.74 9.16
CA ARG A 140 -13.47 -11.71 8.67
C ARG A 140 -12.85 -12.60 7.59
N PHE A 141 -13.11 -13.89 7.63
CA PHE A 141 -12.65 -14.86 6.63
C PHE A 141 -11.14 -14.79 6.32
N GLY A 142 -10.32 -14.54 7.36
CA GLY A 142 -8.87 -14.43 7.23
C GLY A 142 -8.38 -13.13 6.56
N ARG A 143 -9.24 -12.13 6.38
CA ARG A 143 -8.92 -10.83 5.80
C ARG A 143 -9.32 -9.69 6.73
N TRP A 144 -8.69 -8.54 6.57
CA TRP A 144 -9.04 -7.33 7.29
C TRP A 144 -10.00 -6.49 6.46
N PHE A 145 -11.14 -6.17 7.06
CA PHE A 145 -12.19 -5.31 6.49
C PHE A 145 -12.19 -3.99 7.24
N ALA A 146 -12.00 -2.91 6.51
CA ALA A 146 -12.19 -1.57 7.02
C ALA A 146 -13.46 -0.98 6.41
N HIS A 147 -14.29 -0.32 7.20
CA HIS A 147 -15.51 0.30 6.68
C HIS A 147 -15.88 1.58 7.42
N SER A 148 -16.61 2.46 6.70
CA SER A 148 -17.19 3.69 7.23
C SER A 148 -18.48 3.99 6.47
N GLY A 149 -19.63 3.82 7.11
CA GLY A 149 -20.92 3.94 6.43
C GLY A 149 -21.08 2.92 5.31
N ALA A 150 -21.18 3.39 4.07
CA ALA A 150 -21.30 2.57 2.86
C ALA A 150 -19.95 2.25 2.20
N ASP A 151 -18.89 2.93 2.61
CA ASP A 151 -17.55 2.73 2.07
C ASP A 151 -16.84 1.58 2.77
N ALA A 152 -16.12 0.77 2.01
CA ALA A 152 -15.35 -0.35 2.56
C ALA A 152 -14.08 -0.58 1.75
N ALA A 153 -13.06 -1.11 2.44
CA ALA A 153 -11.84 -1.60 1.82
C ALA A 153 -11.42 -2.92 2.49
N VAL A 154 -10.78 -3.79 1.72
CA VAL A 154 -10.33 -5.11 2.18
C VAL A 154 -8.83 -5.20 1.99
N LEU A 155 -8.11 -5.51 3.07
CA LEU A 155 -6.70 -5.87 3.01
C LEU A 155 -6.55 -7.38 2.84
N GLY A 156 -5.88 -7.81 1.79
CA GLY A 156 -5.41 -9.17 1.58
C GLY A 156 -3.91 -9.26 1.90
N VAL A 157 -3.51 -10.33 2.59
CA VAL A 157 -2.10 -10.63 2.89
C VAL A 157 -1.85 -12.08 2.54
N CYS A 158 -0.81 -12.35 1.75
CA CYS A 158 -0.36 -13.69 1.35
C CYS A 158 1.14 -13.83 1.57
N ASP A 159 1.55 -14.96 2.13
CA ASP A 159 2.96 -15.28 2.41
C ASP A 159 3.67 -14.27 3.32
N ALA A 160 2.91 -13.63 4.22
CA ALA A 160 3.38 -12.69 5.22
C ALA A 160 2.56 -12.85 6.52
N ASP A 161 3.02 -12.20 7.60
CA ASP A 161 2.26 -12.09 8.84
C ASP A 161 0.93 -11.36 8.56
N GLU A 162 -0.17 -11.96 9.05
CA GLU A 162 -1.52 -11.41 8.86
C GLU A 162 -1.78 -10.10 9.63
N GLY A 163 -0.87 -9.71 10.52
CA GLY A 163 -0.92 -8.49 11.30
C GLY A 163 -1.89 -8.51 12.47
N GLU A 164 -1.80 -7.48 13.29
CA GLU A 164 -2.64 -7.22 14.46
C GLU A 164 -3.25 -5.83 14.37
N LEU A 165 -4.49 -5.69 14.88
CA LEU A 165 -5.15 -4.39 14.99
C LEU A 165 -4.65 -3.65 16.23
N LEU A 166 -3.94 -2.55 16.02
CA LEU A 166 -3.37 -1.71 17.07
C LEU A 166 -3.66 -0.24 16.77
N ASP A 167 -4.27 0.47 17.70
CA ASP A 167 -4.55 1.91 17.61
C ASP A 167 -5.25 2.35 16.30
N GLY A 168 -6.21 1.54 15.82
CA GLY A 168 -6.97 1.85 14.62
C GLY A 168 -6.21 1.65 13.30
N ALA A 169 -5.12 0.89 13.33
CA ALA A 169 -4.38 0.42 12.16
C ALA A 169 -4.07 -1.07 12.30
N VAL A 170 -4.02 -1.79 11.19
CA VAL A 170 -3.48 -3.16 11.16
C VAL A 170 -1.99 -3.04 10.89
N ARG A 171 -1.19 -3.69 11.73
CA ARG A 171 0.28 -3.67 11.63
C ARG A 171 0.83 -5.08 11.63
N GLY A 172 1.86 -5.30 10.83
CA GLY A 172 2.55 -6.57 10.76
C GLY A 172 3.98 -6.41 10.28
N GLU A 173 4.71 -7.51 10.36
CA GLU A 173 6.08 -7.61 9.87
C GLU A 173 6.15 -8.71 8.82
N LEU A 174 7.13 -8.61 7.95
CA LEU A 174 7.46 -9.70 7.05
C LEU A 174 8.99 -9.78 6.86
N ARG A 175 9.47 -10.99 6.64
CA ARG A 175 10.85 -11.25 6.32
C ARG A 175 10.90 -12.08 5.06
N VAL A 176 11.41 -11.49 3.98
CA VAL A 176 11.60 -12.20 2.73
C VAL A 176 13.08 -12.51 2.52
N ARG A 177 13.37 -13.74 2.15
CA ARG A 177 14.71 -14.20 1.79
C ARG A 177 14.85 -14.22 0.28
N ALA A 178 16.07 -14.14 -0.20
CA ALA A 178 16.33 -14.22 -1.65
C ALA A 178 15.61 -15.41 -2.29
N GLY A 179 14.79 -15.13 -3.30
CA GLY A 179 13.94 -16.09 -3.99
C GLY A 179 12.53 -16.27 -3.41
N GLU A 180 12.25 -15.69 -2.25
CA GLU A 180 10.90 -15.64 -1.68
C GLU A 180 10.15 -14.36 -2.09
N SER A 181 8.84 -14.43 -2.05
CA SER A 181 7.96 -13.28 -2.30
C SER A 181 6.75 -13.31 -1.36
N ALA A 182 6.19 -12.13 -1.12
CA ALA A 182 4.93 -11.93 -0.40
C ALA A 182 4.05 -10.96 -1.20
N LEU A 183 2.75 -10.99 -0.93
CA LEU A 183 1.77 -10.14 -1.59
C LEU A 183 0.86 -9.49 -0.56
N LEU A 184 0.71 -8.17 -0.67
CA LEU A 184 -0.29 -7.41 0.05
C LEU A 184 -1.18 -6.71 -0.98
N SER A 185 -2.48 -6.58 -0.70
CA SER A 185 -3.41 -5.90 -1.60
C SER A 185 -4.51 -5.16 -0.86
N VAL A 186 -5.04 -4.11 -1.49
CA VAL A 186 -6.18 -3.34 -1.01
C VAL A 186 -7.20 -3.18 -2.13
N ALA A 187 -8.44 -3.63 -1.87
CA ALA A 187 -9.57 -3.57 -2.80
C ALA A 187 -10.78 -2.87 -2.17
#